data_9d965a551b721924bfaac549ad57dab9
#
_entry.id   9d965a551b721924bfaac549ad57dab9
#
_cell.length_a   1.000
_cell.length_b   1.000
_cell.length_c   1.000
_cell.angle_alpha   90.00
_cell.angle_beta   90.00
_cell.angle_gamma   90.00
#
_symmetry.space_group_name_H-M   'P 1'
#
loop_
_entity.id
_entity.type
_entity.pdbx_description
1 polymer ?
#
loop_
_entity_poly.entity_id
_entity_poly.type
_entity_poly.pdbx_seq_one_letter_code
_entity_poly.pdbx_strand_id
1 'polypeptide(L)'
;VEVLKNTATLDQVRAVDPDAIVISPGPGHPKNDRDVGVTNAVLGKVSTTVPTLGVCLGLEAAVYAYGGTVGHAPEPIHGKAYPVDHDGEGVFAGLAQGFRAGRYHSLVATEVPDCLELSATTAHDAAALVTGVLHREYPIESFQFHPESVLTAVGHALLDNSLLATRTPDTTA
;
A
#
# COMPACT_ATOMS: atom_id res chain seq x y z
N VAL A 1 -2.80 -14.51 12.69
CA VAL A 1 -1.85 -13.79 11.81
C VAL A 1 -0.61 -14.63 11.65
N GLU A 2 -0.20 -14.90 10.40
CA GLU A 2 1.07 -15.53 10.08
C GLU A 2 2.00 -14.53 9.40
N VAL A 3 3.29 -14.57 9.75
CA VAL A 3 4.29 -13.66 9.20
C VAL A 3 5.27 -14.45 8.35
N LEU A 4 5.31 -14.14 7.07
CA LEU A 4 6.27 -14.72 6.13
C LEU A 4 7.36 -13.70 5.78
N LYS A 5 8.60 -14.18 5.61
CA LYS A 5 9.68 -13.37 5.07
C LYS A 5 9.52 -13.21 3.56
N ASN A 6 10.07 -12.15 2.98
CA ASN A 6 10.08 -11.95 1.53
C ASN A 6 10.84 -13.06 0.77
N THR A 7 11.65 -13.86 1.46
CA THR A 7 12.33 -15.06 0.93
C THR A 7 11.43 -16.29 0.84
N ALA A 8 10.17 -16.21 1.28
CA ALA A 8 9.21 -17.29 1.11
C ALA A 8 8.94 -17.56 -0.38
N THR A 9 8.53 -18.79 -0.68
CA THR A 9 8.06 -19.12 -2.03
C THR A 9 6.58 -18.76 -2.19
N LEU A 10 6.12 -18.61 -3.42
CA LEU A 10 4.70 -18.36 -3.71
C LEU A 10 3.81 -19.52 -3.20
N ASP A 11 4.31 -20.75 -3.25
CA ASP A 11 3.57 -21.92 -2.75
C ASP A 11 3.45 -21.91 -1.22
N GLN A 12 4.45 -21.40 -0.51
CA GLN A 12 4.35 -21.18 0.93
C GLN A 12 3.29 -20.09 1.26
N VAL A 13 3.23 -19.00 0.48
CA VAL A 13 2.18 -18.00 0.65
C VAL A 13 0.79 -18.59 0.41
N ARG A 14 0.63 -19.37 -0.65
CA ARG A 14 -0.65 -20.06 -0.95
C ARG A 14 -1.04 -21.08 0.09
N ALA A 15 -0.06 -21.79 0.67
CA ALA A 15 -0.30 -22.82 1.69
C ALA A 15 -0.85 -22.23 3.01
N VAL A 16 -0.66 -20.94 3.26
CA VAL A 16 -1.28 -20.23 4.40
C VAL A 16 -2.79 -20.09 4.20
N ASP A 17 -3.27 -20.11 2.95
CA ASP A 17 -4.68 -19.87 2.58
C ASP A 17 -5.21 -18.55 3.21
N PRO A 18 -4.60 -17.40 2.90
CA PRO A 18 -4.88 -16.17 3.62
C PRO A 18 -6.22 -15.55 3.21
N ASP A 19 -7.00 -15.06 4.18
CA ASP A 19 -8.19 -14.23 3.95
C ASP A 19 -7.81 -12.81 3.51
N ALA A 20 -6.64 -12.34 3.92
CA ALA A 20 -6.07 -11.05 3.57
C ALA A 20 -4.54 -11.07 3.63
N ILE A 21 -3.91 -10.18 2.88
CA ILE A 21 -2.45 -10.03 2.86
C ILE A 21 -2.09 -8.59 3.21
N VAL A 22 -1.09 -8.42 4.07
CA VAL A 22 -0.42 -7.12 4.28
C VAL A 22 1.02 -7.24 3.79
N ILE A 23 1.38 -6.41 2.84
CA ILE A 23 2.77 -6.23 2.38
C ILE A 23 3.36 -5.10 3.20
N SER A 24 4.25 -5.47 4.11
CA SER A 24 4.83 -4.54 5.09
C SER A 24 5.85 -3.58 4.48
N PRO A 25 6.16 -2.47 5.19
CA PRO A 25 7.30 -1.64 4.86
C PRO A 25 8.61 -2.42 4.82
N GLY A 26 9.57 -1.93 4.04
CA GLY A 26 10.90 -2.51 3.96
C GLY A 26 11.89 -1.57 3.26
N PRO A 27 13.19 -1.81 3.42
CA PRO A 27 14.23 -1.09 2.68
C PRO A 27 14.33 -1.62 1.24
N GLY A 28 14.88 -0.79 0.36
CA GLY A 28 15.26 -1.18 -0.99
C GLY A 28 14.35 -0.61 -2.07
N HIS A 29 14.31 -1.30 -3.22
CA HIS A 29 13.59 -0.86 -4.40
C HIS A 29 12.81 -2.03 -5.03
N PRO A 30 11.55 -1.84 -5.48
CA PRO A 30 10.70 -2.94 -5.97
C PRO A 30 11.22 -3.63 -7.25
N LYS A 31 12.10 -2.99 -8.02
CA LYS A 31 12.76 -3.63 -9.17
C LYS A 31 13.86 -4.62 -8.79
N ASN A 32 14.31 -4.61 -7.54
CA ASN A 32 15.37 -5.47 -7.07
C ASN A 32 14.78 -6.68 -6.34
N ASP A 33 14.85 -7.85 -6.96
CA ASP A 33 14.30 -9.10 -6.42
C ASP A 33 14.86 -9.46 -5.04
N ARG A 34 16.06 -9.01 -4.68
CA ARG A 34 16.62 -9.24 -3.34
C ARG A 34 15.89 -8.44 -2.26
N ASP A 35 15.35 -7.26 -2.62
CA ASP A 35 14.68 -6.38 -1.69
C ASP A 35 13.23 -6.81 -1.47
N VAL A 36 12.53 -7.21 -2.53
CA VAL A 36 11.09 -7.54 -2.49
C VAL A 36 10.78 -9.04 -2.50
N GLY A 37 11.71 -9.87 -2.98
CA GLY A 37 11.54 -11.33 -2.99
C GLY A 37 10.24 -11.76 -3.66
N VAL A 38 9.42 -12.51 -2.92
CA VAL A 38 8.13 -13.05 -3.42
C VAL A 38 7.05 -11.99 -3.65
N THR A 39 7.23 -10.75 -3.20
CA THR A 39 6.19 -9.71 -3.17
C THR A 39 5.59 -9.43 -4.55
N ASN A 40 6.42 -9.24 -5.59
CA ASN A 40 5.92 -8.97 -6.95
C ASN A 40 5.10 -10.17 -7.49
N ALA A 41 5.50 -11.41 -7.17
CA ALA A 41 4.75 -12.60 -7.55
C ALA A 41 3.43 -12.74 -6.77
N VAL A 42 3.41 -12.34 -5.51
CA VAL A 42 2.18 -12.28 -4.70
C VAL A 42 1.20 -11.29 -5.31
N LEU A 43 1.63 -10.05 -5.58
CA LEU A 43 0.80 -9.02 -6.21
C LEU A 43 0.19 -9.47 -7.54
N GLY A 44 0.99 -10.11 -8.40
CA GLY A 44 0.52 -10.54 -9.73
C GLY A 44 -0.27 -11.85 -9.77
N LYS A 45 -0.29 -12.68 -8.70
CA LYS A 45 -0.83 -14.06 -8.76
C LYS A 45 -1.70 -14.47 -7.58
N VAL A 46 -1.63 -13.78 -6.46
CA VAL A 46 -2.43 -14.09 -5.26
C VAL A 46 -3.34 -12.90 -4.94
N SER A 47 -2.80 -11.70 -4.95
CA SER A 47 -3.55 -10.46 -4.68
C SER A 47 -4.62 -10.12 -5.73
N THR A 48 -4.62 -10.83 -6.86
CA THR A 48 -5.70 -10.72 -7.86
C THR A 48 -7.06 -11.21 -7.34
N THR A 49 -7.06 -12.02 -6.29
CA THR A 49 -8.28 -12.57 -5.67
C THR A 49 -8.31 -12.42 -4.16
N VAL A 50 -7.14 -12.25 -3.52
CA VAL A 50 -7.01 -12.09 -2.07
C VAL A 50 -6.82 -10.62 -1.75
N PRO A 51 -7.69 -10.01 -0.91
CA PRO A 51 -7.55 -8.63 -0.47
C PRO A 51 -6.15 -8.34 0.07
N THR A 52 -5.53 -7.30 -0.46
CA THR A 52 -4.13 -6.99 -0.18
C THR A 52 -3.93 -5.52 0.14
N LEU A 53 -3.33 -5.24 1.28
CA LEU A 53 -2.88 -3.92 1.68
C LEU A 53 -1.37 -3.80 1.48
N GLY A 54 -0.93 -2.82 0.69
CA GLY A 54 0.49 -2.46 0.55
C GLY A 54 0.85 -1.25 1.40
N VAL A 55 1.92 -1.35 2.20
CA VAL A 55 2.40 -0.25 3.04
C VAL A 55 3.82 0.12 2.64
N CYS A 56 4.06 1.40 2.34
CA CYS A 56 5.35 1.98 1.98
C CYS A 56 5.99 1.23 0.79
N LEU A 57 6.99 0.36 1.01
CA LEU A 57 7.53 -0.52 -0.04
C LEU A 57 6.42 -1.35 -0.73
N GLY A 58 5.34 -1.68 -0.01
CA GLY A 58 4.19 -2.39 -0.57
C GLY A 58 3.44 -1.59 -1.63
N LEU A 59 3.28 -0.27 -1.47
CA LEU A 59 2.76 0.62 -2.52
C LEU A 59 3.72 0.68 -3.71
N GLU A 60 4.99 0.88 -3.44
CA GLU A 60 6.02 0.94 -4.49
C GLU A 60 6.06 -0.35 -5.30
N ALA A 61 5.95 -1.50 -4.62
CA ALA A 61 5.88 -2.81 -5.27
C ALA A 61 4.60 -2.98 -6.10
N ALA A 62 3.44 -2.52 -5.61
CA ALA A 62 2.20 -2.56 -6.38
C ALA A 62 2.30 -1.70 -7.65
N VAL A 63 2.79 -0.46 -7.54
CA VAL A 63 2.99 0.40 -8.72
C VAL A 63 3.94 -0.25 -9.72
N TYR A 64 5.07 -0.79 -9.26
CA TYR A 64 6.07 -1.42 -10.11
C TYR A 64 5.56 -2.73 -10.76
N ALA A 65 4.88 -3.58 -10.00
CA ALA A 65 4.38 -4.87 -10.48
C ALA A 65 3.35 -4.73 -11.60
N TYR A 66 2.61 -3.62 -11.61
CA TYR A 66 1.60 -3.31 -12.62
C TYR A 66 2.11 -2.38 -13.73
N GLY A 67 3.43 -2.14 -13.82
CA GLY A 67 4.08 -1.46 -14.93
C GLY A 67 4.30 0.04 -14.75
N GLY A 68 4.08 0.58 -13.55
CA GLY A 68 4.44 1.95 -13.20
C GLY A 68 5.91 2.13 -12.87
N THR A 69 6.27 3.35 -12.51
CA THR A 69 7.66 3.73 -12.21
C THR A 69 7.79 4.24 -10.78
N VAL A 70 8.84 3.79 -10.10
CA VAL A 70 9.24 4.25 -8.77
C VAL A 70 10.59 4.94 -8.89
N GLY A 71 10.68 6.14 -8.34
CA GLY A 71 11.88 6.98 -8.40
C GLY A 71 12.15 7.67 -7.06
N HIS A 72 13.19 8.50 -7.03
CA HIS A 72 13.51 9.25 -5.82
C HIS A 72 12.48 10.34 -5.54
N ALA A 73 12.10 10.47 -4.26
CA ALA A 73 11.37 11.64 -3.78
C ALA A 73 12.21 12.92 -3.96
N PRO A 74 11.60 14.09 -4.09
CA PRO A 74 12.33 15.37 -4.16
C PRO A 74 13.33 15.56 -3.02
N GLU A 75 12.96 15.09 -1.83
CA GLU A 75 13.86 14.95 -0.68
C GLU A 75 13.54 13.67 0.11
N PRO A 76 14.55 13.04 0.74
CA PRO A 76 14.30 11.93 1.67
C PRO A 76 13.55 12.44 2.92
N ILE A 77 12.51 11.73 3.32
CA ILE A 77 11.72 12.08 4.49
C ILE A 77 11.80 10.94 5.50
N HIS A 78 12.20 11.29 6.73
CA HIS A 78 12.26 10.35 7.84
C HIS A 78 11.67 10.97 9.11
N GLY A 79 10.55 10.42 9.59
CA GLY A 79 9.95 10.82 10.86
C GLY A 79 9.29 12.20 10.85
N LYS A 80 8.69 12.61 9.72
CA LYS A 80 7.87 13.81 9.62
C LYS A 80 6.45 13.44 9.23
N ALA A 81 5.45 14.13 9.81
CA ALA A 81 4.05 13.96 9.46
C ALA A 81 3.61 15.02 8.44
N TYR A 82 2.92 14.57 7.40
CA TYR A 82 2.36 15.40 6.34
C TYR A 82 0.84 15.20 6.23
N PRO A 83 0.08 16.20 5.82
CA PRO A 83 -1.34 16.05 5.55
C PRO A 83 -1.55 15.13 4.35
N VAL A 84 -2.59 14.32 4.41
CA VAL A 84 -3.01 13.41 3.34
C VAL A 84 -4.38 13.86 2.82
N ASP A 85 -4.44 14.16 1.54
CA ASP A 85 -5.68 14.39 0.81
C ASP A 85 -6.07 13.09 0.12
N HIS A 86 -7.32 12.61 0.30
CA HIS A 86 -7.75 11.28 -0.13
C HIS A 86 -9.17 11.29 -0.69
N ASP A 87 -9.56 10.22 -1.40
CA ASP A 87 -10.88 10.05 -2.00
C ASP A 87 -12.02 9.84 -0.98
N GLY A 88 -11.70 9.38 0.23
CA GLY A 88 -12.67 9.05 1.28
C GLY A 88 -13.27 7.67 1.17
N GLU A 89 -12.74 6.82 0.28
CA GLU A 89 -13.23 5.46 0.02
C GLU A 89 -12.23 4.40 0.53
N GLY A 90 -12.63 3.13 0.49
CA GLY A 90 -11.78 2.00 0.86
C GLY A 90 -11.13 2.17 2.23
N VAL A 91 -9.80 2.09 2.28
CA VAL A 91 -9.02 2.28 3.51
C VAL A 91 -9.18 3.67 4.13
N PHE A 92 -9.61 4.68 3.35
CA PHE A 92 -9.80 6.06 3.80
C PHE A 92 -11.24 6.37 4.24
N ALA A 93 -12.16 5.40 4.17
CA ALA A 93 -13.56 5.60 4.51
C ALA A 93 -13.72 6.14 5.94
N GLY A 94 -14.50 7.23 6.07
CA GLY A 94 -14.80 7.86 7.36
C GLY A 94 -13.66 8.65 8.00
N LEU A 95 -12.50 8.77 7.34
CA LEU A 95 -11.40 9.58 7.83
C LEU A 95 -11.55 11.05 7.43
N ALA A 96 -11.06 11.95 8.27
CA ALA A 96 -11.06 13.37 7.95
C ALA A 96 -10.02 13.70 6.88
N GLN A 97 -10.36 14.58 5.94
CA GLN A 97 -9.40 15.12 4.98
C GLN A 97 -8.26 15.86 5.68
N GLY A 98 -7.05 15.72 5.14
CA GLY A 98 -5.87 16.36 5.69
C GLY A 98 -5.38 15.74 7.01
N PHE A 99 -5.78 14.51 7.34
CA PHE A 99 -5.17 13.84 8.48
C PHE A 99 -3.66 13.73 8.30
N ARG A 100 -2.92 13.76 9.40
CA ARG A 100 -1.46 13.73 9.33
C ARG A 100 -0.95 12.30 9.42
N ALA A 101 -0.03 11.94 8.51
CA ALA A 101 0.59 10.62 8.47
C ALA A 101 2.12 10.71 8.46
N GLY A 102 2.75 9.81 9.21
CA GLY A 102 4.20 9.69 9.31
C GLY A 102 4.83 9.11 8.04
N ARG A 103 5.84 9.78 7.51
CA ARG A 103 6.57 9.38 6.30
C ARG A 103 8.01 9.04 6.63
N TYR A 104 8.50 7.93 6.03
CA TYR A 104 9.84 7.37 6.27
C TYR A 104 10.42 6.79 4.99
N HIS A 105 10.34 7.53 3.88
CA HIS A 105 10.73 7.03 2.57
C HIS A 105 11.55 8.03 1.77
N SER A 106 12.40 7.53 0.90
CA SER A 106 13.18 8.27 -0.09
C SER A 106 12.75 7.98 -1.53
N LEU A 107 11.86 7.00 -1.71
CA LEU A 107 11.27 6.64 -3.00
C LEU A 107 9.79 7.01 -3.02
N VAL A 108 9.27 7.24 -4.22
CA VAL A 108 7.85 7.54 -4.50
C VAL A 108 7.45 6.95 -5.84
N ALA A 109 6.16 6.70 -6.03
CA ALA A 109 5.60 6.44 -7.35
C ALA A 109 5.70 7.71 -8.20
N THR A 110 6.42 7.64 -9.31
CA THR A 110 6.59 8.75 -10.27
C THR A 110 5.66 8.63 -11.47
N GLU A 111 5.29 7.41 -11.82
CA GLU A 111 4.29 7.10 -12.85
C GLU A 111 3.37 6.00 -12.33
N VAL A 112 2.08 6.27 -12.30
CA VAL A 112 1.04 5.31 -11.90
C VAL A 112 0.40 4.75 -13.16
N PRO A 113 0.37 3.42 -13.35
CA PRO A 113 -0.21 2.82 -14.56
C PRO A 113 -1.75 2.92 -14.54
N ASP A 114 -2.38 2.87 -15.72
CA ASP A 114 -3.83 3.07 -15.90
C ASP A 114 -4.72 2.09 -15.11
N CYS A 115 -4.22 0.90 -14.78
CA CYS A 115 -4.93 -0.07 -13.96
C CYS A 115 -4.97 0.26 -12.47
N LEU A 116 -4.17 1.24 -12.04
CA LEU A 116 -4.20 1.78 -10.68
C LEU A 116 -4.85 3.16 -10.67
N GLU A 117 -5.62 3.44 -9.65
CA GLU A 117 -6.25 4.72 -9.40
C GLU A 117 -5.58 5.41 -8.21
N LEU A 118 -5.42 6.73 -8.31
CA LEU A 118 -4.93 7.53 -7.18
C LEU A 118 -6.03 7.63 -6.13
N SER A 119 -5.78 7.12 -4.94
CA SER A 119 -6.69 7.22 -3.80
C SER A 119 -6.25 8.28 -2.79
N ALA A 120 -4.95 8.61 -2.76
CA ALA A 120 -4.46 9.70 -1.90
C ALA A 120 -3.19 10.36 -2.44
N THR A 121 -3.04 11.63 -2.07
CA THR A 121 -1.85 12.45 -2.34
C THR A 121 -1.42 13.22 -1.09
N THR A 122 -0.19 13.72 -1.11
CA THR A 122 0.30 14.68 -0.11
C THR A 122 1.07 15.80 -0.80
N ALA A 123 0.87 17.03 -0.35
CA ALA A 123 1.62 18.16 -0.86
C ALA A 123 3.08 18.11 -0.41
N HIS A 124 3.99 18.40 -1.33
CA HIS A 124 5.41 18.59 -1.06
C HIS A 124 5.91 19.73 -1.94
N ASP A 125 6.15 20.88 -1.35
CA ASP A 125 6.39 22.16 -2.05
C ASP A 125 5.27 22.46 -3.08
N ALA A 126 5.63 22.60 -4.36
CA ALA A 126 4.70 22.86 -5.46
C ALA A 126 4.16 21.59 -6.13
N ALA A 127 4.54 20.38 -5.66
CA ALA A 127 4.14 19.11 -6.24
C ALA A 127 3.20 18.32 -5.32
N ALA A 128 2.29 17.55 -5.93
CA ALA A 128 1.55 16.51 -5.22
C ALA A 128 2.26 15.17 -5.41
N LEU A 129 2.60 14.52 -4.31
CA LEU A 129 3.20 13.19 -4.33
C LEU A 129 2.12 12.12 -4.15
N VAL A 130 2.23 11.04 -4.89
CA VAL A 130 1.38 9.86 -4.75
C VAL A 130 1.58 9.27 -3.36
N THR A 131 0.49 9.10 -2.65
CA THR A 131 0.50 8.62 -1.26
C THR A 131 -0.47 7.46 -1.04
N GLY A 132 -1.41 7.24 -1.96
CA GLY A 132 -2.30 6.09 -1.99
C GLY A 132 -2.68 5.71 -3.41
N VAL A 133 -2.80 4.41 -3.65
CA VAL A 133 -3.32 3.83 -4.89
C VAL A 133 -4.23 2.66 -4.59
N LEU A 134 -5.20 2.42 -5.47
CA LEU A 134 -6.04 1.23 -5.48
C LEU A 134 -6.06 0.62 -6.89
N HIS A 135 -6.20 -0.70 -6.99
CA HIS A 135 -6.32 -1.36 -8.27
C HIS A 135 -7.79 -1.36 -8.74
N ARG A 136 -8.04 -1.01 -10.00
CA ARG A 136 -9.40 -0.86 -10.54
C ARG A 136 -10.21 -2.16 -10.58
N GLU A 137 -9.54 -3.31 -10.68
CA GLU A 137 -10.18 -4.62 -10.86
C GLU A 137 -9.87 -5.60 -9.73
N TYR A 138 -8.70 -5.47 -9.09
CA TYR A 138 -8.25 -6.40 -8.06
C TYR A 138 -8.38 -5.78 -6.67
N PRO A 139 -8.59 -6.58 -5.62
CA PRO A 139 -8.76 -6.07 -4.25
C PRO A 139 -7.40 -5.67 -3.64
N ILE A 140 -6.72 -4.71 -4.26
CA ILE A 140 -5.41 -4.22 -3.84
C ILE A 140 -5.54 -2.73 -3.53
N GLU A 141 -5.26 -2.36 -2.30
CA GLU A 141 -5.11 -0.97 -1.87
C GLU A 141 -3.74 -0.77 -1.24
N SER A 142 -3.18 0.41 -1.39
CA SER A 142 -1.83 0.67 -0.87
C SER A 142 -1.64 2.13 -0.51
N PHE A 143 -0.82 2.39 0.52
CA PHE A 143 -0.42 3.74 0.88
C PHE A 143 1.07 3.83 1.25
N GLN A 144 1.66 5.03 1.07
CA GLN A 144 3.11 5.28 1.20
C GLN A 144 3.55 5.55 2.64
N PHE A 145 2.65 6.02 3.50
CA PHE A 145 2.94 6.36 4.88
C PHE A 145 2.81 5.15 5.82
N HIS A 146 3.20 5.33 7.07
CA HIS A 146 3.28 4.27 8.07
C HIS A 146 2.11 4.34 9.06
N PRO A 147 1.12 3.43 8.98
CA PRO A 147 -0.02 3.41 9.89
C PRO A 147 0.38 3.07 11.33
N GLU A 148 1.47 2.31 11.52
CA GLU A 148 2.01 1.93 12.82
C GLU A 148 2.76 3.05 13.54
N SER A 149 3.06 4.15 12.83
CA SER A 149 3.80 5.27 13.40
C SER A 149 2.95 6.06 14.40
N VAL A 150 3.57 6.47 15.49
CA VAL A 150 2.98 7.44 16.46
C VAL A 150 2.60 8.78 15.81
N LEU A 151 3.13 9.06 14.62
CA LEU A 151 2.82 10.25 13.82
C LEU A 151 1.55 10.08 12.97
N THR A 152 0.93 8.88 12.98
CA THR A 152 -0.29 8.56 12.21
C THR A 152 -1.41 8.20 13.18
N ALA A 153 -2.06 9.21 13.72
CA ALA A 153 -3.09 9.01 14.76
C ALA A 153 -4.28 8.15 14.30
N VAL A 154 -4.57 8.11 13.00
CA VAL A 154 -5.65 7.32 12.38
C VAL A 154 -5.19 5.93 11.93
N GLY A 155 -3.99 5.51 12.29
CA GLY A 155 -3.39 4.27 11.79
C GLY A 155 -4.21 3.01 12.05
N HIS A 156 -4.81 2.88 13.23
CA HIS A 156 -5.71 1.75 13.53
C HIS A 156 -6.97 1.76 12.66
N ALA A 157 -7.58 2.94 12.44
CA ALA A 157 -8.76 3.04 11.59
C ALA A 157 -8.48 2.66 10.13
N LEU A 158 -7.30 3.02 9.60
CA LEU A 158 -6.83 2.59 8.28
C LEU A 158 -6.72 1.06 8.18
N LEU A 159 -6.12 0.42 9.20
CA LEU A 159 -5.99 -1.03 9.24
C LEU A 159 -7.34 -1.72 9.42
N ASP A 160 -8.22 -1.19 10.27
CA ASP A 160 -9.57 -1.72 10.45
C ASP A 160 -10.37 -1.63 9.14
N ASN A 161 -10.30 -0.50 8.41
CA ASN A 161 -10.95 -0.34 7.13
C ASN A 161 -10.44 -1.36 6.10
N SER A 162 -9.12 -1.59 6.04
CA SER A 162 -8.55 -2.58 5.11
C SER A 162 -9.02 -4.00 5.42
N LEU A 163 -9.20 -4.34 6.69
CA LEU A 163 -9.73 -5.65 7.12
C LEU A 163 -11.25 -5.76 6.91
N LEU A 164 -11.99 -4.66 6.97
CA LEU A 164 -13.43 -4.64 6.67
C LEU A 164 -13.69 -4.86 5.18
N ALA A 165 -12.83 -4.35 4.30
CA ALA A 165 -12.91 -4.61 2.86
C ALA A 165 -12.78 -6.10 2.51
N THR A 166 -12.20 -6.92 3.40
CA THR A 166 -12.14 -8.39 3.23
C THR A 166 -13.45 -9.08 3.57
N ARG A 167 -14.34 -8.41 4.30
CA ARG A 167 -15.67 -8.91 4.61
C ARG A 167 -16.62 -8.47 3.50
N THR A 168 -16.66 -9.18 2.39
CA THR A 168 -17.76 -9.06 1.43
C THR A 168 -19.07 -9.18 2.19
N PRO A 169 -20.03 -8.26 2.03
CA PRO A 169 -21.37 -8.50 2.56
C PRO A 169 -21.88 -9.77 1.90
N ASP A 170 -22.26 -10.73 2.73
CA ASP A 170 -22.96 -11.95 2.33
C ASP A 170 -24.21 -11.52 1.55
N THR A 171 -24.12 -11.49 0.22
CA THR A 171 -25.23 -11.13 -0.65
C THR A 171 -26.14 -12.35 -0.78
N THR A 172 -26.76 -12.73 0.34
CA THR A 172 -27.92 -13.61 0.36
C THR A 172 -29.10 -12.84 0.96
N ALA A 173 -29.85 -12.20 0.10
CA ALA A 173 -31.23 -11.81 0.32
C ALA A 173 -32.01 -12.02 -0.97
#